data_062aa880366646ff57c2d0c4d1e8d21f
#
_entry.id   062aa880366646ff57c2d0c4d1e8d21f
#
_cell.length_a   1.000
_cell.length_b   1.000
_cell.length_c   1.000
_cell.angle_alpha   90.00
_cell.angle_beta   90.00
_cell.angle_gamma   90.00
#
_symmetry.space_group_name_H-M   'P 1'
#
loop_
_entity.id
_entity.type
_entity.pdbx_description
1 polymer ?
#
loop_
_entity_poly.entity_id
_entity_poly.type
_entity_poly.pdbx_seq_one_letter_code
_entity_poly.pdbx_strand_id
1 'polypeptide(L)'
;MEQQEGARRIVRDCIGIKPDDQVLLITDTGRPPAVEQALYEACIEAGAIPKRLSFDGVLKDGQPPEAISIAMKQANVVICITTSTLGYSAAAKTCTQQGGRVIVMTEATEELLTNKALEADFVNLQGRVQAVMKAFDQAKKVRVTTQKGTDLSFHIDGRTSHCCKGTCLDPGTMAAVPDMEVYIAPSDEKPHTAPDKDDKYKAYIRVADENILENE
;
A
#
# COMPACT_ATOMS: atom_id res chain seq x y z
N MET A 1 -19.90 5.45 3.78
CA MET A 1 -19.35 5.20 5.14
C MET A 1 -18.90 6.53 5.73
N GLU A 2 -19.00 6.72 7.04
CA GLU A 2 -18.45 7.91 7.71
C GLU A 2 -16.93 7.80 7.82
N GLN A 3 -16.21 8.94 7.76
CA GLN A 3 -14.74 8.97 7.80
C GLN A 3 -14.16 8.24 9.02
N GLN A 4 -14.75 8.45 10.19
CA GLN A 4 -14.29 7.82 11.42
C GLN A 4 -14.45 6.29 11.40
N GLU A 5 -15.52 5.78 10.78
CA GLU A 5 -15.69 4.33 10.61
C GLU A 5 -14.64 3.74 9.66
N GLY A 6 -14.30 4.45 8.57
CA GLY A 6 -13.21 4.04 7.69
C GLY A 6 -11.86 3.99 8.40
N ALA A 7 -11.56 4.99 9.21
CA ALA A 7 -10.34 5.01 10.03
C ALA A 7 -10.30 3.84 11.03
N ARG A 8 -11.42 3.52 11.70
CA ARG A 8 -11.54 2.36 12.60
C ARG A 8 -11.25 1.06 11.87
N ARG A 9 -11.78 0.89 10.66
CA ARG A 9 -11.53 -0.31 9.84
C ARG A 9 -10.06 -0.44 9.45
N ILE A 10 -9.45 0.64 8.98
CA ILE A 10 -8.02 0.64 8.67
C ILE A 10 -7.20 0.24 9.90
N VAL A 11 -7.45 0.87 11.04
CA VAL A 11 -6.71 0.62 12.29
C VAL A 11 -6.91 -0.81 12.79
N ARG A 12 -8.15 -1.31 12.78
CA ARG A 12 -8.50 -2.63 13.29
C ARG A 12 -8.18 -3.75 12.30
N ASP A 13 -8.66 -3.63 11.05
CA ASP A 13 -8.72 -4.74 10.10
C ASP A 13 -7.46 -4.80 9.22
N CYS A 14 -6.90 -3.63 8.85
CA CYS A 14 -5.74 -3.57 7.97
C CYS A 14 -4.42 -3.51 8.75
N ILE A 15 -4.37 -2.77 9.85
CA ILE A 15 -3.14 -2.58 10.64
C ILE A 15 -3.11 -3.51 11.87
N GLY A 16 -4.27 -3.84 12.43
CA GLY A 16 -4.38 -4.69 13.62
C GLY A 16 -3.72 -4.06 14.84
N ILE A 17 -4.02 -2.79 15.09
CA ILE A 17 -3.56 -2.06 16.27
C ILE A 17 -4.10 -2.72 17.52
N LYS A 18 -3.26 -2.84 18.55
CA LYS A 18 -3.57 -3.45 19.83
C LYS A 18 -3.44 -2.42 20.97
N PRO A 19 -4.09 -2.68 22.13
CA PRO A 19 -3.83 -1.90 23.31
C PRO A 19 -2.34 -1.84 23.64
N ASP A 20 -1.88 -0.68 24.09
CA ASP A 20 -0.50 -0.35 24.44
C ASP A 20 0.50 -0.27 23.27
N ASP A 21 0.08 -0.50 22.01
CA ASP A 21 0.94 -0.26 20.86
C ASP A 21 1.45 1.20 20.85
N GLN A 22 2.77 1.37 20.73
CA GLN A 22 3.39 2.68 20.54
C GLN A 22 3.29 3.04 19.07
N VAL A 23 2.27 3.83 18.72
CA VAL A 23 1.97 4.21 17.32
C VAL A 23 2.56 5.59 17.03
N LEU A 24 3.30 5.71 15.94
CA LEU A 24 3.79 6.97 15.43
C LEU A 24 3.08 7.30 14.11
N LEU A 25 2.27 8.36 14.10
CA LEU A 25 1.72 8.94 12.87
C LEU A 25 2.68 10.00 12.35
N ILE A 26 3.06 9.89 11.09
CA ILE A 26 3.93 10.84 10.41
C ILE A 26 3.16 11.46 9.25
N THR A 27 3.08 12.78 9.22
CA THR A 27 2.42 13.54 8.16
C THR A 27 3.35 14.58 7.56
N ASP A 28 2.97 15.10 6.41
CA ASP A 28 3.60 16.27 5.82
C ASP A 28 2.56 17.33 5.44
N THR A 29 3.04 18.52 5.09
CA THR A 29 2.18 19.67 4.76
C THR A 29 1.32 19.46 3.50
N GLY A 30 1.59 18.45 2.71
CA GLY A 30 0.83 18.10 1.50
C GLY A 30 -0.36 17.18 1.74
N ARG A 31 -0.60 16.74 3.00
CA ARG A 31 -1.68 15.80 3.32
C ARG A 31 -2.82 16.45 4.10
N PRO A 32 -4.08 15.97 3.88
CA PRO A 32 -5.24 16.49 4.61
C PRO A 32 -5.12 16.20 6.12
N PRO A 33 -5.17 17.22 7.00
CA PRO A 33 -5.13 16.99 8.45
C PRO A 33 -6.26 16.13 8.98
N ALA A 34 -7.41 16.11 8.30
CA ALA A 34 -8.57 15.31 8.69
C ALA A 34 -8.29 13.80 8.66
N VAL A 35 -7.50 13.33 7.70
CA VAL A 35 -7.11 11.91 7.60
C VAL A 35 -6.26 11.50 8.79
N GLU A 36 -5.25 12.29 9.11
CA GLU A 36 -4.39 12.05 10.28
C GLU A 36 -5.19 12.09 11.58
N GLN A 37 -6.08 13.06 11.73
CA GLN A 37 -6.93 13.19 12.91
C GLN A 37 -7.81 11.95 13.11
N ALA A 38 -8.49 11.48 12.06
CA ALA A 38 -9.37 10.31 12.13
C ALA A 38 -8.61 9.04 12.50
N LEU A 39 -7.42 8.81 11.90
CA LEU A 39 -6.58 7.66 12.23
C LEU A 39 -6.02 7.74 13.65
N TYR A 40 -5.63 8.94 14.10
CA TYR A 40 -5.18 9.16 15.48
C TYR A 40 -6.26 8.81 16.51
N GLU A 41 -7.47 9.29 16.30
CA GLU A 41 -8.61 8.98 17.17
C GLU A 41 -8.94 7.49 17.16
N ALA A 42 -8.92 6.85 16.00
CA ALA A 42 -9.13 5.41 15.88
C ALA A 42 -8.04 4.60 16.64
N CYS A 43 -6.78 5.05 16.64
CA CYS A 43 -5.72 4.43 17.44
C CYS A 43 -5.99 4.56 18.95
N ILE A 44 -6.46 5.72 19.41
CA ILE A 44 -6.86 5.92 20.84
C ILE A 44 -8.01 4.99 21.18
N GLU A 45 -9.04 4.92 20.35
CA GLU A 45 -10.19 4.03 20.56
C GLU A 45 -9.77 2.55 20.63
N ALA A 46 -8.73 2.15 19.89
CA ALA A 46 -8.14 0.81 19.96
C ALA A 46 -7.27 0.57 21.20
N GLY A 47 -7.09 1.58 22.06
CA GLY A 47 -6.30 1.50 23.30
C GLY A 47 -4.78 1.68 23.07
N ALA A 48 -4.36 2.10 21.91
CA ALA A 48 -2.95 2.38 21.63
C ALA A 48 -2.50 3.73 22.21
N ILE A 49 -1.18 3.98 22.14
CA ILE A 49 -0.53 5.22 22.59
C ILE A 49 0.02 5.96 21.35
N PRO A 50 -0.84 6.69 20.61
CA PRO A 50 -0.42 7.37 19.41
C PRO A 50 0.34 8.65 19.71
N LYS A 51 1.34 8.94 18.89
CA LYS A 51 2.10 10.19 18.82
C LYS A 51 2.09 10.70 17.40
N ARG A 52 2.27 12.01 17.22
CA ARG A 52 2.24 12.70 15.94
C ARG A 52 3.56 13.39 15.68
N LEU A 53 4.05 13.28 14.45
CA LEU A 53 5.14 14.11 13.93
C LEU A 53 4.76 14.62 12.55
N SER A 54 5.07 15.87 12.30
CA SER A 54 4.86 16.50 11.00
C SER A 54 6.14 17.16 10.51
N PHE A 55 6.32 17.23 9.18
CA PHE A 55 7.43 17.89 8.52
C PHE A 55 6.99 18.52 7.19
N ASP A 56 7.88 19.18 6.48
CA ASP A 56 7.58 19.88 5.22
C ASP A 56 7.41 18.95 3.99
N GLY A 57 7.61 17.65 4.16
CA GLY A 57 7.52 16.67 3.07
C GLY A 57 8.80 16.52 2.24
N VAL A 58 9.83 17.34 2.50
CA VAL A 58 11.08 17.28 1.76
C VAL A 58 11.96 16.14 2.27
N LEU A 59 12.28 15.21 1.37
CA LEU A 59 13.21 14.12 1.64
C LEU A 59 14.58 14.44 1.08
N LYS A 60 15.62 14.21 1.87
CA LYS A 60 17.00 14.30 1.40
C LYS A 60 17.51 12.89 1.09
N ASP A 61 17.83 12.63 -0.17
CA ASP A 61 18.26 11.30 -0.65
C ASP A 61 17.28 10.17 -0.25
N GLY A 62 15.97 10.45 -0.32
CA GLY A 62 14.92 9.53 0.07
C GLY A 62 14.79 9.30 1.58
N GLN A 63 15.47 10.08 2.41
CA GLN A 63 15.44 9.96 3.86
C GLN A 63 14.64 11.11 4.50
N PRO A 64 13.81 10.83 5.51
CA PRO A 64 13.16 11.88 6.30
C PRO A 64 14.18 12.59 7.21
N PRO A 65 13.80 13.76 7.78
CA PRO A 65 14.61 14.43 8.79
C PRO A 65 15.06 13.50 9.92
N GLU A 66 16.23 13.75 10.50
CA GLU A 66 16.84 12.87 11.51
C GLU A 66 15.93 12.62 12.72
N ALA A 67 15.22 13.64 13.19
CA ALA A 67 14.28 13.50 14.31
C ALA A 67 13.15 12.50 13.99
N ILE A 68 12.62 12.53 12.76
CA ILE A 68 11.62 11.57 12.27
C ILE A 68 12.25 10.17 12.21
N SER A 69 13.46 10.06 11.66
CA SER A 69 14.18 8.78 11.56
C SER A 69 14.43 8.13 12.92
N ILE A 70 14.75 8.91 13.94
CA ILE A 70 14.95 8.43 15.30
C ILE A 70 13.62 7.93 15.88
N ALA A 71 12.54 8.72 15.74
CA ALA A 71 11.23 8.36 16.27
C ALA A 71 10.68 7.07 15.62
N MET A 72 10.85 6.90 14.30
CA MET A 72 10.44 5.67 13.58
C MET A 72 11.07 4.40 14.18
N LYS A 73 12.33 4.47 14.59
CA LYS A 73 13.05 3.32 15.16
C LYS A 73 12.59 2.92 16.57
N GLN A 74 11.80 3.77 17.23
CA GLN A 74 11.34 3.56 18.61
C GLN A 74 9.86 3.18 18.70
N ALA A 75 9.13 3.20 17.59
CA ALA A 75 7.71 2.87 17.56
C ALA A 75 7.49 1.39 17.21
N ASN A 76 6.42 0.79 17.77
CA ASN A 76 5.98 -0.55 17.35
C ASN A 76 5.27 -0.51 16.00
N VAL A 77 4.56 0.61 15.73
CA VAL A 77 3.81 0.84 14.51
C VAL A 77 4.07 2.26 14.03
N VAL A 78 4.45 2.40 12.77
CA VAL A 78 4.64 3.70 12.11
C VAL A 78 3.63 3.81 10.98
N ILE A 79 2.79 4.83 11.01
CA ILE A 79 1.80 5.14 9.96
C ILE A 79 2.27 6.39 9.22
N CYS A 80 2.72 6.23 7.99
CA CYS A 80 3.24 7.29 7.14
C CYS A 80 2.14 7.82 6.21
N ILE A 81 1.55 8.96 6.55
CA ILE A 81 0.53 9.67 5.76
C ILE A 81 1.24 10.83 5.07
N THR A 82 2.08 10.54 4.09
CA THR A 82 3.02 11.51 3.50
C THR A 82 2.91 11.54 1.97
N THR A 83 3.23 12.67 1.34
CA THR A 83 3.23 12.81 -0.12
C THR A 83 4.27 11.96 -0.79
N SER A 84 5.40 11.74 -0.12
CA SER A 84 6.46 10.84 -0.58
C SER A 84 6.55 9.63 0.34
N THR A 85 6.77 8.44 -0.22
CA THR A 85 6.87 7.23 0.58
C THR A 85 8.10 7.23 1.50
N LEU A 86 7.88 6.95 2.77
CA LEU A 86 8.95 6.71 3.74
C LEU A 86 9.31 5.21 3.87
N GLY A 87 8.55 4.33 3.23
CA GLY A 87 8.73 2.87 3.34
C GLY A 87 10.11 2.37 2.91
N TYR A 88 10.76 3.07 1.98
CA TYR A 88 12.10 2.69 1.49
C TYR A 88 13.25 3.38 2.23
N SER A 89 12.96 4.17 3.26
CA SER A 89 13.98 4.84 4.05
C SER A 89 14.79 3.86 4.90
N ALA A 90 16.02 4.24 5.25
CA ALA A 90 16.84 3.48 6.19
C ALA A 90 16.17 3.35 7.57
N ALA A 91 15.39 4.34 7.97
CA ALA A 91 14.64 4.33 9.23
C ALA A 91 13.53 3.27 9.20
N ALA A 92 12.75 3.17 8.11
CA ALA A 92 11.73 2.14 7.93
C ALA A 92 12.34 0.74 7.95
N LYS A 93 13.45 0.55 7.23
CA LYS A 93 14.18 -0.72 7.24
C LYS A 93 14.66 -1.12 8.65
N THR A 94 15.19 -0.16 9.40
CA THR A 94 15.64 -0.43 10.78
C THR A 94 14.45 -0.76 11.69
N CYS A 95 13.33 -0.01 11.58
CA CYS A 95 12.10 -0.26 12.33
C CYS A 95 11.60 -1.69 12.08
N THR A 96 11.48 -2.12 10.82
CA THR A 96 11.01 -3.47 10.50
C THR A 96 12.00 -4.55 10.96
N GLN A 97 13.30 -4.34 10.84
CA GLN A 97 14.32 -5.28 11.38
C GLN A 97 14.23 -5.47 12.89
N GLN A 98 13.73 -4.48 13.61
CA GLN A 98 13.50 -4.54 15.06
C GLN A 98 12.11 -5.10 15.43
N GLY A 99 11.35 -5.59 14.44
CA GLY A 99 10.01 -6.14 14.63
C GLY A 99 8.89 -5.12 14.58
N GLY A 100 9.18 -3.84 14.31
CA GLY A 100 8.17 -2.80 14.11
C GLY A 100 7.44 -3.00 12.76
N ARG A 101 6.28 -2.38 12.64
CA ARG A 101 5.46 -2.37 11.43
C ARG A 101 5.46 -0.97 10.82
N VAL A 102 5.66 -0.87 9.50
CA VAL A 102 5.65 0.41 8.78
C VAL A 102 4.52 0.41 7.77
N ILE A 103 3.56 1.27 7.96
CA ILE A 103 2.39 1.44 7.11
C ILE A 103 2.61 2.67 6.21
N VAL A 104 2.46 2.47 4.91
CA VAL A 104 2.58 3.53 3.91
C VAL A 104 1.21 3.87 3.37
N MET A 105 0.83 5.14 3.45
CA MET A 105 -0.45 5.69 3.00
C MET A 105 -0.21 6.97 2.19
N THR A 106 0.57 6.89 1.11
CA THR A 106 0.96 8.06 0.29
C THR A 106 -0.21 8.70 -0.45
N GLU A 107 -1.26 7.95 -0.73
CA GLU A 107 -2.45 8.43 -1.45
C GLU A 107 -3.66 8.64 -0.51
N ALA A 108 -3.41 8.70 0.80
CA ALA A 108 -4.49 8.86 1.77
C ALA A 108 -5.20 10.21 1.61
N THR A 109 -6.49 10.14 1.33
CA THR A 109 -7.42 11.26 1.18
C THR A 109 -8.64 11.05 2.09
N GLU A 110 -9.44 12.08 2.27
CA GLU A 110 -10.71 11.94 2.99
C GLU A 110 -11.68 11.00 2.27
N GLU A 111 -11.62 10.95 0.93
CA GLU A 111 -12.42 10.03 0.12
C GLU A 111 -12.04 8.57 0.40
N LEU A 112 -10.75 8.26 0.61
CA LEU A 112 -10.32 6.94 1.02
C LEU A 112 -11.06 6.47 2.27
N LEU A 113 -11.16 7.30 3.30
CA LEU A 113 -11.81 6.94 4.57
C LEU A 113 -13.32 6.73 4.44
N THR A 114 -13.95 7.26 3.38
CA THR A 114 -15.39 7.09 3.12
C THR A 114 -15.69 5.98 2.11
N ASN A 115 -14.65 5.41 1.48
CA ASN A 115 -14.79 4.42 0.44
C ASN A 115 -15.33 3.08 0.98
N LYS A 116 -16.35 2.55 0.30
CA LYS A 116 -16.96 1.26 0.64
C LYS A 116 -16.01 0.07 0.44
N ALA A 117 -14.96 0.22 -0.36
CA ALA A 117 -13.93 -0.83 -0.48
C ALA A 117 -13.28 -1.20 0.86
N LEU A 118 -13.31 -0.30 1.85
CA LEU A 118 -12.87 -0.61 3.22
C LEU A 118 -13.80 -1.61 3.96
N GLU A 119 -14.97 -1.93 3.41
CA GLU A 119 -15.85 -2.97 3.94
C GLU A 119 -15.40 -4.39 3.53
N ALA A 120 -14.44 -4.50 2.63
CA ALA A 120 -13.88 -5.77 2.19
C ALA A 120 -13.19 -6.52 3.34
N ASP A 121 -13.30 -7.83 3.33
CA ASP A 121 -12.53 -8.71 4.22
C ASP A 121 -11.16 -8.98 3.62
N PHE A 122 -10.21 -8.09 3.87
CA PHE A 122 -8.86 -8.17 3.33
C PHE A 122 -8.14 -9.48 3.68
N VAL A 123 -8.46 -10.11 4.80
CA VAL A 123 -7.85 -11.39 5.20
C VAL A 123 -8.36 -12.53 4.33
N ASN A 124 -9.68 -12.62 4.13
CA ASN A 124 -10.29 -13.65 3.27
C ASN A 124 -9.91 -13.46 1.79
N LEU A 125 -9.73 -12.21 1.33
CA LEU A 125 -9.33 -11.92 -0.04
C LEU A 125 -7.87 -12.31 -0.36
N GLN A 126 -7.03 -12.58 0.64
CA GLN A 126 -5.64 -13.00 0.40
C GLN A 126 -5.53 -14.28 -0.44
N GLY A 127 -6.51 -15.17 -0.37
CA GLY A 127 -6.57 -16.35 -1.23
C GLY A 127 -6.65 -16.01 -2.72
N ARG A 128 -7.40 -14.95 -3.08
CA ARG A 128 -7.49 -14.45 -4.47
C ARG A 128 -6.15 -13.86 -4.92
N VAL A 129 -5.51 -13.06 -4.08
CA VAL A 129 -4.17 -12.49 -4.35
C VAL A 129 -3.17 -13.62 -4.66
N GLN A 130 -3.14 -14.67 -3.86
CA GLN A 130 -2.26 -15.81 -4.08
C GLN A 130 -2.58 -16.57 -5.39
N ALA A 131 -3.85 -16.71 -5.74
CA ALA A 131 -4.25 -17.35 -7.00
C ALA A 131 -3.78 -16.55 -8.22
N VAL A 132 -3.91 -15.21 -8.20
CA VAL A 132 -3.44 -14.33 -9.28
C VAL A 132 -1.91 -14.34 -9.36
N MET A 133 -1.20 -14.26 -8.24
CA MET A 133 0.27 -14.39 -8.21
C MET A 133 0.72 -15.70 -8.87
N LYS A 134 0.11 -16.82 -8.46
CA LYS A 134 0.42 -18.13 -9.03
C LYS A 134 0.18 -18.18 -10.53
N ALA A 135 -0.92 -17.55 -11.01
CA ALA A 135 -1.20 -17.47 -12.45
C ALA A 135 -0.12 -16.68 -13.18
N PHE A 136 0.32 -15.54 -12.65
CA PHE A 136 1.41 -14.74 -13.23
C PHE A 136 2.74 -15.50 -13.22
N ASP A 137 3.12 -16.11 -12.12
CA ASP A 137 4.41 -16.83 -11.99
C ASP A 137 4.49 -18.05 -12.93
N GLN A 138 3.35 -18.62 -13.34
CA GLN A 138 3.28 -19.73 -14.29
C GLN A 138 3.16 -19.29 -15.75
N ALA A 139 2.75 -18.06 -16.00
CA ALA A 139 2.53 -17.54 -17.33
C ALA A 139 3.85 -17.06 -17.98
N LYS A 140 3.87 -17.05 -19.31
CA LYS A 140 4.98 -16.48 -20.12
C LYS A 140 4.55 -15.22 -20.85
N LYS A 141 3.24 -15.04 -21.02
CA LYS A 141 2.67 -13.94 -21.79
C LYS A 141 1.36 -13.50 -21.14
N VAL A 142 1.12 -12.20 -21.16
CA VAL A 142 -0.15 -11.58 -20.75
C VAL A 142 -0.77 -10.90 -21.95
N ARG A 143 -2.09 -10.98 -22.08
CA ARG A 143 -2.89 -10.17 -23.00
C ARG A 143 -3.97 -9.44 -22.23
N VAL A 144 -4.06 -8.14 -22.43
CA VAL A 144 -5.07 -7.27 -21.81
C VAL A 144 -5.98 -6.74 -22.90
N THR A 145 -7.26 -6.96 -22.77
CA THR A 145 -8.27 -6.46 -23.70
C THR A 145 -9.36 -5.71 -22.97
N THR A 146 -9.92 -4.67 -23.62
CA THR A 146 -11.10 -3.96 -23.11
C THR A 146 -12.13 -3.75 -24.21
N GLN A 147 -13.39 -3.57 -23.81
CA GLN A 147 -14.45 -3.21 -24.76
C GLN A 147 -14.21 -1.87 -25.47
N LYS A 148 -13.37 -0.99 -24.91
CA LYS A 148 -12.97 0.28 -25.51
C LYS A 148 -11.86 0.18 -26.53
N GLY A 149 -11.39 -1.05 -26.83
CA GLY A 149 -10.42 -1.31 -27.89
C GLY A 149 -8.98 -1.52 -27.44
N THR A 150 -8.69 -1.58 -26.14
CA THR A 150 -7.36 -2.00 -25.68
C THR A 150 -7.10 -3.44 -26.11
N ASP A 151 -5.94 -3.69 -26.72
CA ASP A 151 -5.44 -5.03 -27.04
C ASP A 151 -3.91 -5.02 -26.89
N LEU A 152 -3.45 -5.20 -25.66
CA LEU A 152 -2.06 -5.16 -25.27
C LEU A 152 -1.56 -6.58 -24.98
N SER A 153 -0.46 -6.97 -25.58
CA SER A 153 0.23 -8.23 -25.28
C SER A 153 1.67 -8.00 -24.91
N PHE A 154 2.16 -8.65 -23.86
CA PHE A 154 3.56 -8.57 -23.46
C PHE A 154 4.04 -9.85 -22.78
N HIS A 155 5.34 -10.05 -22.75
CA HIS A 155 5.98 -11.18 -22.12
C HIS A 155 6.32 -10.88 -20.66
N ILE A 156 6.20 -11.90 -19.81
CA ILE A 156 6.53 -11.87 -18.37
C ILE A 156 7.41 -13.05 -17.95
N ASP A 157 7.86 -13.87 -18.89
CA ASP A 157 8.73 -15.01 -18.58
C ASP A 157 10.04 -14.54 -17.93
N GLY A 158 10.45 -15.25 -16.89
CA GLY A 158 11.61 -14.86 -16.08
C GLY A 158 11.35 -13.72 -15.06
N ARG A 159 10.13 -13.21 -14.97
CA ARG A 159 9.73 -12.23 -13.96
C ARG A 159 9.05 -12.91 -12.77
N THR A 160 9.14 -12.28 -11.62
CA THR A 160 8.44 -12.69 -10.39
C THR A 160 7.32 -11.71 -10.11
N SER A 161 6.14 -12.23 -9.78
CA SER A 161 5.02 -11.40 -9.34
C SER A 161 5.23 -10.89 -7.91
N HIS A 162 4.63 -9.76 -7.62
CA HIS A 162 4.61 -9.14 -6.29
C HIS A 162 3.18 -8.80 -5.91
N CYS A 163 2.92 -8.62 -4.63
CA CYS A 163 1.60 -8.21 -4.17
C CYS A 163 1.65 -7.23 -2.99
N CYS A 164 0.64 -6.39 -2.91
CA CYS A 164 0.20 -5.74 -1.68
C CYS A 164 -1.01 -6.52 -1.14
N LYS A 165 -1.05 -6.75 0.16
CA LYS A 165 -2.07 -7.59 0.80
C LYS A 165 -3.22 -6.80 1.42
N GLY A 166 -3.19 -5.46 1.32
CA GLY A 166 -4.14 -4.58 2.00
C GLY A 166 -3.98 -4.52 3.52
N THR A 167 -3.07 -5.31 4.08
CA THR A 167 -2.87 -5.43 5.53
C THR A 167 -1.39 -5.38 5.90
N CYS A 168 -1.10 -4.91 7.14
CA CYS A 168 0.23 -4.91 7.75
C CYS A 168 0.13 -5.47 9.17
N LEU A 169 -0.18 -6.76 9.30
CA LEU A 169 -0.48 -7.41 10.57
C LEU A 169 0.74 -8.05 11.24
N ASP A 170 1.69 -8.52 10.45
CA ASP A 170 2.84 -9.27 10.93
C ASP A 170 3.97 -8.36 11.40
N PRO A 171 4.61 -8.63 12.56
CA PRO A 171 5.79 -7.91 13.01
C PRO A 171 6.92 -7.94 11.97
N GLY A 172 7.68 -6.86 11.88
CA GLY A 172 8.82 -6.76 10.97
C GLY A 172 8.43 -6.53 9.51
N THR A 173 7.17 -6.11 9.24
CA THR A 173 6.68 -5.89 7.87
C THR A 173 6.47 -4.42 7.54
N MET A 174 6.51 -4.15 6.26
CA MET A 174 6.11 -2.88 5.66
C MET A 174 5.06 -3.15 4.59
N ALA A 175 3.98 -2.38 4.57
CA ALA A 175 2.93 -2.52 3.56
C ALA A 175 2.27 -1.17 3.24
N ALA A 176 1.82 -1.03 1.99
CA ALA A 176 0.81 -0.05 1.64
C ALA A 176 -0.56 -0.53 2.15
N VAL A 177 -1.33 0.36 2.78
CA VAL A 177 -2.62 0.04 3.39
C VAL A 177 -3.62 1.15 3.02
N PRO A 178 -4.82 0.81 2.61
CA PRO A 178 -5.46 -0.51 2.43
C PRO A 178 -5.28 -1.11 1.02
N ASP A 179 -4.15 -0.87 0.38
CA ASP A 179 -3.89 -1.25 -1.00
C ASP A 179 -3.77 -2.78 -1.16
N MET A 180 -4.63 -3.37 -1.99
CA MET A 180 -4.60 -4.80 -2.31
C MET A 180 -4.44 -4.98 -3.82
N GLU A 181 -3.28 -5.46 -4.24
CA GLU A 181 -2.98 -5.64 -5.65
C GLU A 181 -1.98 -6.77 -5.91
N VAL A 182 -1.96 -7.27 -7.14
CA VAL A 182 -0.88 -8.10 -7.67
C VAL A 182 -0.30 -7.41 -8.88
N TYR A 183 1.03 -7.33 -8.96
CA TYR A 183 1.71 -6.70 -10.08
C TYR A 183 2.92 -7.50 -10.54
N ILE A 184 3.23 -7.35 -11.83
CA ILE A 184 4.40 -7.96 -12.47
C ILE A 184 4.92 -7.02 -13.55
N ALA A 185 6.24 -6.89 -13.65
CA ALA A 185 6.86 -6.10 -14.70
C ALA A 185 6.95 -6.89 -16.00
N PRO A 186 6.70 -6.27 -17.17
CA PRO A 186 7.01 -6.87 -18.46
C PRO A 186 8.48 -7.24 -18.61
N SER A 187 8.80 -8.22 -19.44
CA SER A 187 10.17 -8.58 -19.79
C SER A 187 10.76 -7.53 -20.73
N ASP A 188 11.93 -6.98 -20.41
CA ASP A 188 12.62 -5.98 -21.25
C ASP A 188 13.28 -6.61 -22.50
N GLU A 189 13.46 -7.95 -22.51
CA GLU A 189 14.19 -8.67 -23.55
C GLU A 189 13.32 -9.06 -24.76
N LYS A 190 12.00 -8.91 -24.65
CA LYS A 190 11.06 -9.36 -25.68
C LYS A 190 10.14 -8.25 -26.14
N PRO A 191 9.79 -8.22 -27.45
CA PRO A 191 8.92 -7.18 -27.98
C PRO A 191 7.53 -7.26 -27.39
N HIS A 192 6.96 -6.10 -27.10
CA HIS A 192 5.57 -5.92 -26.68
C HIS A 192 4.75 -5.48 -27.89
N THR A 193 3.49 -5.91 -27.97
CA THR A 193 2.57 -5.44 -28.98
C THR A 193 1.48 -4.59 -28.34
N ALA A 194 1.43 -3.34 -28.73
CA ALA A 194 0.36 -2.40 -28.40
C ALA A 194 -0.19 -1.80 -29.71
N PRO A 195 -1.44 -1.36 -29.74
CA PRO A 195 -2.03 -0.72 -30.92
C PRO A 195 -1.34 0.60 -31.30
N ASP A 196 -0.60 1.20 -30.40
CA ASP A 196 0.09 2.48 -30.62
C ASP A 196 1.61 2.31 -30.72
N LYS A 197 2.21 3.05 -31.66
CA LYS A 197 3.59 2.82 -32.15
C LYS A 197 4.71 3.37 -31.28
N ASP A 198 4.42 3.88 -30.08
CA ASP A 198 5.46 4.41 -29.19
C ASP A 198 5.96 3.36 -28.20
N ASP A 199 7.14 2.82 -28.49
CA ASP A 199 7.89 1.82 -27.68
C ASP A 199 8.28 2.26 -26.26
N LYS A 200 7.65 3.30 -25.71
CA LYS A 200 8.03 3.90 -24.42
C LYS A 200 7.15 3.56 -23.23
N TYR A 201 6.10 2.75 -23.40
CA TYR A 201 5.19 2.44 -22.29
C TYR A 201 5.65 1.19 -21.54
N LYS A 202 6.19 1.39 -20.34
CA LYS A 202 6.24 0.35 -19.31
C LYS A 202 4.83 0.17 -18.79
N ALA A 203 4.14 -0.87 -19.23
CA ALA A 203 2.81 -1.18 -18.73
C ALA A 203 2.91 -1.88 -17.36
N TYR A 204 2.36 -1.26 -16.34
CA TYR A 204 2.09 -1.91 -15.06
C TYR A 204 0.61 -2.34 -15.09
N ILE A 205 0.34 -3.61 -14.82
CA ILE A 205 -1.04 -4.09 -14.65
C ILE A 205 -1.32 -4.10 -13.15
N ARG A 206 -2.22 -3.23 -12.74
CA ARG A 206 -2.79 -3.18 -11.41
C ARG A 206 -4.12 -3.90 -11.45
N VAL A 207 -4.28 -4.97 -10.69
CA VAL A 207 -5.57 -5.64 -10.52
C VAL A 207 -6.16 -5.09 -9.20
N ALA A 208 -6.93 -4.02 -9.33
CA ALA A 208 -7.47 -3.30 -8.18
C ALA A 208 -8.99 -3.48 -8.00
N ASP A 209 -9.66 -4.40 -8.75
CA ASP A 209 -11.13 -4.44 -8.75
C ASP A 209 -11.66 -5.86 -8.56
N GLU A 210 -12.64 -6.00 -7.64
CA GLU A 210 -13.36 -7.27 -7.39
C GLU A 210 -14.11 -7.81 -8.63
N ASN A 211 -14.43 -6.95 -9.60
CA ASN A 211 -15.22 -7.30 -10.79
C ASN A 211 -14.42 -7.99 -11.90
N ILE A 212 -13.10 -8.12 -11.81
CA ILE A 212 -12.28 -8.70 -12.89
C ILE A 212 -12.33 -10.23 -12.89
N LEU A 213 -12.71 -10.86 -11.78
CA LEU A 213 -12.77 -12.32 -11.64
C LEU A 213 -14.19 -12.92 -11.82
N GLU A 214 -15.23 -12.11 -12.06
CA GLU A 214 -16.62 -12.58 -12.22
C GLU A 214 -17.05 -12.78 -13.69
N ASN A 215 -16.18 -12.54 -14.67
CA ASN A 215 -16.49 -12.67 -16.11
C ASN A 215 -15.64 -13.75 -16.79
N GLU A 216 -15.67 -14.97 -16.30
CA GLU A 216 -15.42 -16.20 -17.06
C GLU A 216 -16.62 -17.13 -16.99
#